data_63b8671ceeed93f7aef89e4fe0a5cc10
#
_entry.id   63b8671ceeed93f7aef89e4fe0a5cc10
#
_cell.length_a   1.000
_cell.length_b   1.000
_cell.length_c   1.000
_cell.angle_alpha   90.00
_cell.angle_beta   90.00
_cell.angle_gamma   90.00
#
_symmetry.space_group_name_H-M   'P 1'
#
loop_
_entity.id
_entity.type
_entity.pdbx_description
1 polymer ?
#
loop_
_entity_poly.entity_id
_entity_poly.type
_entity_poly.pdbx_seq_one_letter_code
_entity_poly.pdbx_strand_id
1 'polypeptide(L)'
;MLTPQGEAAGPGQRAFRFRMPQRIPGYLIALAIGELTHRDTGGVTGVWAEPSVADIAAREFDDMPQMVRVAEALYGAYRWGRYDVLMLPASFPFGGMENPRLTFATPTLLAGDKSLNNVIAHELAHSWSGNLVTNAVWADGWLNEGFTSYIEERLCEVLYGVEYTLQSQALAWAEIQRYIASNGVTTLYAPAGNSAVAYTKGALFLHTIERIIGRAAIDRYLRSYFDRHAFQPMTTAQFLEDFRAHVVRADAALEAQLLLDEWAYQPGLPANAQEPQPQGFVEVARAVAAFNAGAAPDPAWGGWTTFQRQRFLQTLPRELPAARLAALEAAYGLNEVGNSEVLFDWLSLALRNGFEPSAASARRFLTSMGRNKFVQPLFRTMTEQGAWGQALARDIYAAARPTYHPIVQRNIDRLVQTP
;
A
#
# COMPACT_ATOMS: atom_id res chain seq x y z
N MET A 1 18.58 -7.64 -17.60
CA MET A 1 19.72 -6.94 -18.24
C MET A 1 20.53 -7.96 -19.01
N LEU A 2 20.94 -7.67 -20.24
CA LEU A 2 21.78 -8.58 -21.08
C LEU A 2 23.28 -8.37 -20.80
N THR A 3 23.67 -7.17 -20.44
CA THR A 3 25.08 -6.79 -20.18
C THR A 3 25.22 -6.15 -18.78
N PRO A 4 25.24 -6.96 -17.69
CA PRO A 4 25.21 -6.43 -16.31
C PRO A 4 26.36 -5.48 -15.96
N GLN A 5 27.55 -5.70 -16.56
CA GLN A 5 28.73 -4.83 -16.35
C GLN A 5 28.90 -3.76 -17.43
N GLY A 6 28.00 -3.73 -18.41
CA GLY A 6 28.11 -2.88 -19.60
C GLY A 6 29.23 -3.35 -20.54
N GLU A 7 29.07 -3.03 -21.83
CA GLU A 7 30.08 -3.24 -22.86
C GLU A 7 30.85 -1.92 -23.08
N ALA A 8 32.13 -1.97 -23.40
CA ALA A 8 32.88 -0.78 -23.76
C ALA A 8 32.27 -0.13 -25.02
N ALA A 9 31.94 1.17 -24.95
CA ALA A 9 31.28 1.90 -26.04
C ALA A 9 32.11 3.11 -26.51
N GLY A 10 33.25 3.37 -25.87
CA GLY A 10 34.17 4.46 -26.14
C GLY A 10 35.00 4.81 -24.90
N PRO A 11 35.93 5.76 -24.97
CA PRO A 11 36.70 6.20 -23.82
C PRO A 11 35.78 6.68 -22.67
N GLY A 12 35.84 5.99 -21.53
CA GLY A 12 35.01 6.30 -20.35
C GLY A 12 33.50 6.02 -20.48
N GLN A 13 33.08 5.35 -21.58
CA GLN A 13 31.67 5.04 -21.84
C GLN A 13 31.38 3.54 -21.75
N ARG A 14 30.20 3.20 -21.23
CA ARG A 14 29.65 1.84 -21.22
C ARG A 14 28.25 1.82 -21.82
N ALA A 15 27.97 0.80 -22.66
CA ALA A 15 26.64 0.51 -23.19
C ALA A 15 26.00 -0.63 -22.38
N PHE A 16 24.75 -0.43 -21.96
CA PHE A 16 23.95 -1.42 -21.30
C PHE A 16 22.81 -1.85 -22.21
N ARG A 17 22.62 -3.16 -22.35
CA ARG A 17 21.56 -3.72 -23.18
C ARG A 17 20.49 -4.37 -22.29
N PHE A 18 19.26 -4.04 -22.58
CA PHE A 18 18.09 -4.61 -21.92
C PHE A 18 17.18 -5.28 -22.95
N ARG A 19 16.48 -6.30 -22.52
CA ARG A 19 15.47 -6.97 -23.34
C ARG A 19 14.26 -7.28 -22.49
N MET A 20 13.08 -6.87 -22.96
CA MET A 20 11.77 -7.21 -22.42
C MET A 20 11.00 -7.96 -23.50
N PRO A 21 10.96 -9.32 -23.45
CA PRO A 21 10.30 -10.11 -24.50
C PRO A 21 8.77 -10.12 -24.36
N GLN A 22 8.24 -9.87 -23.16
CA GLN A 22 6.82 -9.81 -22.91
C GLN A 22 6.25 -8.43 -23.31
N ARG A 23 5.00 -8.44 -23.79
CA ARG A 23 4.27 -7.19 -24.04
C ARG A 23 3.89 -6.56 -22.71
N ILE A 24 4.15 -5.27 -22.57
CA ILE A 24 3.77 -4.47 -21.39
C ILE A 24 3.16 -3.13 -21.80
N PRO A 25 2.26 -2.57 -21.00
CA PRO A 25 1.82 -1.17 -21.16
C PRO A 25 2.98 -0.18 -21.06
N GLY A 26 2.90 0.91 -21.81
CA GLY A 26 4.00 1.89 -21.85
C GLY A 26 4.31 2.57 -20.51
N TYR A 27 3.34 2.70 -19.62
CA TYR A 27 3.54 3.30 -18.30
C TYR A 27 4.42 2.46 -17.36
N LEU A 28 4.60 1.17 -17.64
CA LEU A 28 5.46 0.25 -16.90
C LEU A 28 6.94 0.33 -17.28
N ILE A 29 7.30 1.14 -18.29
CA ILE A 29 8.69 1.33 -18.70
C ILE A 29 9.34 2.30 -17.75
N ALA A 30 10.38 1.86 -17.04
CA ALA A 30 11.14 2.69 -16.11
C ALA A 30 12.64 2.46 -16.29
N LEU A 31 13.45 3.44 -15.92
CA LEU A 31 14.90 3.40 -15.94
C LEU A 31 15.45 3.87 -14.61
N ALA A 32 16.33 3.08 -14.01
CA ALA A 32 17.11 3.45 -12.85
C ALA A 32 18.60 3.43 -13.18
N ILE A 33 19.31 4.44 -12.73
CA ILE A 33 20.77 4.60 -12.89
C ILE A 33 21.34 5.04 -11.56
N GLY A 34 22.35 4.32 -11.06
CA GLY A 34 23.00 4.63 -9.80
C GLY A 34 24.07 3.61 -9.45
N GLU A 35 24.72 3.81 -8.31
CA GLU A 35 25.61 2.82 -7.72
C GLU A 35 24.78 1.75 -7.02
N LEU A 36 24.42 0.71 -7.77
CA LEU A 36 23.51 -0.33 -7.32
C LEU A 36 24.22 -1.66 -7.09
N THR A 37 23.92 -2.30 -5.98
CA THR A 37 24.37 -3.64 -5.61
C THR A 37 23.19 -4.59 -5.61
N HIS A 38 23.38 -5.79 -6.15
CA HIS A 38 22.39 -6.88 -6.12
C HIS A 38 22.63 -7.81 -4.93
N ARG A 39 21.54 -8.23 -4.29
CA ARG A 39 21.50 -9.34 -3.32
C ARG A 39 20.48 -10.36 -3.75
N ASP A 40 20.89 -11.59 -3.91
CA ASP A 40 19.97 -12.70 -4.17
C ASP A 40 19.21 -13.05 -2.88
N THR A 41 17.90 -13.22 -2.97
CA THR A 41 17.03 -13.62 -1.84
C THR A 41 16.52 -15.04 -2.01
N GLY A 42 16.92 -15.71 -3.08
CA GLY A 42 16.59 -17.10 -3.39
C GLY A 42 15.57 -17.26 -4.52
N GLY A 43 15.60 -18.42 -5.16
CA GLY A 43 14.72 -18.74 -6.30
C GLY A 43 14.91 -17.77 -7.47
N VAL A 44 13.83 -17.10 -7.86
CA VAL A 44 13.83 -16.11 -8.94
C VAL A 44 13.86 -14.67 -8.43
N THR A 45 14.15 -14.46 -7.13
CA THR A 45 14.00 -13.15 -6.47
C THR A 45 15.33 -12.54 -6.06
N GLY A 46 15.37 -11.23 -5.94
CA GLY A 46 16.53 -10.48 -5.46
C GLY A 46 16.21 -9.02 -5.17
N VAL A 47 17.18 -8.33 -4.58
CA VAL A 47 17.08 -6.90 -4.26
C VAL A 47 18.23 -6.15 -4.93
N TRP A 48 17.91 -5.05 -5.55
CA TRP A 48 18.83 -4.02 -6.01
C TRP A 48 18.72 -2.81 -5.08
N ALA A 49 19.83 -2.29 -4.60
CA ALA A 49 19.85 -1.12 -3.74
C ALA A 49 21.24 -0.46 -3.78
N GLU A 50 21.34 0.75 -3.25
CA GLU A 50 22.63 1.34 -2.90
C GLU A 50 23.36 0.45 -1.89
N PRO A 51 24.69 0.37 -1.91
CA PRO A 51 25.48 -0.56 -1.07
C PRO A 51 25.13 -0.49 0.43
N SER A 52 24.84 0.72 0.94
CA SER A 52 24.48 0.95 2.36
C SER A 52 23.14 0.34 2.78
N VAL A 53 22.25 0.06 1.82
CA VAL A 53 20.87 -0.40 2.07
C VAL A 53 20.66 -1.85 1.64
N ALA A 54 21.50 -2.37 0.74
CA ALA A 54 21.27 -3.65 0.07
C ALA A 54 21.10 -4.85 1.03
N ASP A 55 21.94 -4.95 2.07
CA ASP A 55 21.88 -6.06 3.03
C ASP A 55 20.67 -5.94 3.97
N ILE A 56 20.24 -4.72 4.30
CA ILE A 56 19.06 -4.45 5.11
C ILE A 56 17.81 -4.87 4.32
N ALA A 57 17.70 -4.42 3.08
CA ALA A 57 16.56 -4.71 2.21
C ALA A 57 16.47 -6.22 1.87
N ALA A 58 17.59 -6.89 1.65
CA ALA A 58 17.61 -8.33 1.40
C ALA A 58 17.10 -9.14 2.61
N ARG A 59 17.43 -8.74 3.84
CA ARG A 59 16.89 -9.36 5.05
C ARG A 59 15.42 -9.06 5.27
N GLU A 60 15.00 -7.82 5.02
CA GLU A 60 13.60 -7.43 5.17
C GLU A 60 12.69 -8.20 4.21
N PHE A 61 13.13 -8.44 2.97
CA PHE A 61 12.34 -9.06 1.91
C PHE A 61 12.72 -10.53 1.62
N ASP A 62 13.30 -11.25 2.56
CA ASP A 62 13.69 -12.65 2.37
C ASP A 62 12.50 -13.62 2.21
N ASP A 63 11.25 -13.14 2.42
CA ASP A 63 10.01 -13.87 2.18
C ASP A 63 9.60 -13.94 0.71
N MET A 64 10.18 -13.11 -0.16
CA MET A 64 9.80 -13.02 -1.58
C MET A 64 9.76 -14.37 -2.33
N PRO A 65 10.73 -15.30 -2.12
CA PRO A 65 10.65 -16.62 -2.76
C PRO A 65 9.40 -17.41 -2.38
N GLN A 66 8.93 -17.24 -1.14
CA GLN A 66 7.70 -17.89 -0.68
C GLN A 66 6.46 -17.21 -1.26
N MET A 67 6.45 -15.88 -1.34
CA MET A 67 5.38 -15.13 -1.97
C MET A 67 5.17 -15.57 -3.43
N VAL A 68 6.25 -15.71 -4.21
CA VAL A 68 6.19 -16.19 -5.59
C VAL A 68 5.58 -17.60 -5.66
N ARG A 69 6.06 -18.54 -4.83
CA ARG A 69 5.50 -19.92 -4.83
C ARG A 69 4.02 -19.97 -4.48
N VAL A 70 3.59 -19.18 -3.51
CA VAL A 70 2.16 -19.11 -3.11
C VAL A 70 1.33 -18.53 -4.23
N ALA A 71 1.79 -17.43 -4.85
CA ALA A 71 1.08 -16.81 -5.97
C ALA A 71 0.97 -17.75 -7.18
N GLU A 72 2.04 -18.49 -7.53
CA GLU A 72 2.01 -19.49 -8.60
C GLU A 72 1.04 -20.63 -8.31
N ALA A 73 0.97 -21.08 -7.06
CA ALA A 73 0.04 -22.13 -6.64
C ALA A 73 -1.42 -21.69 -6.78
N LEU A 74 -1.73 -20.43 -6.52
CA LEU A 74 -3.09 -19.87 -6.59
C LEU A 74 -3.48 -19.44 -8.01
N TYR A 75 -2.61 -18.68 -8.68
CA TYR A 75 -2.97 -17.93 -9.89
C TYR A 75 -2.26 -18.39 -11.16
N GLY A 76 -1.39 -19.40 -11.09
CA GLY A 76 -0.65 -19.92 -12.23
C GLY A 76 0.76 -19.36 -12.34
N ALA A 77 1.55 -19.88 -13.28
CA ALA A 77 2.99 -19.62 -13.39
C ALA A 77 3.36 -18.14 -13.48
N TYR A 78 4.40 -17.75 -12.76
CA TYR A 78 5.04 -16.44 -12.89
C TYR A 78 5.73 -16.31 -14.24
N ARG A 79 5.22 -15.44 -15.11
CA ARG A 79 5.60 -15.40 -16.55
C ARG A 79 6.72 -14.42 -16.89
N TRP A 80 7.30 -13.77 -15.87
CA TRP A 80 8.23 -12.65 -16.06
C TRP A 80 9.71 -13.05 -15.91
N GLY A 81 10.00 -14.28 -15.47
CA GLY A 81 11.35 -14.81 -15.26
C GLY A 81 11.91 -14.49 -13.89
N ARG A 82 12.47 -13.30 -13.65
CA ARG A 82 12.90 -12.85 -12.32
C ARG A 82 11.90 -11.84 -11.75
N TYR A 83 11.79 -11.85 -10.43
CA TYR A 83 11.14 -10.83 -9.63
C TYR A 83 12.18 -10.19 -8.72
N ASP A 84 12.71 -9.06 -9.09
CA ASP A 84 13.63 -8.28 -8.28
C ASP A 84 12.94 -7.00 -7.78
N VAL A 85 13.35 -6.52 -6.61
CA VAL A 85 12.92 -5.25 -6.02
C VAL A 85 14.07 -4.26 -6.05
N LEU A 86 13.85 -3.05 -6.55
CA LEU A 86 14.79 -1.95 -6.48
C LEU A 86 14.39 -0.99 -5.36
N MET A 87 15.22 -0.90 -4.33
CA MET A 87 15.08 0.14 -3.31
C MET A 87 15.47 1.49 -3.89
N LEU A 88 14.51 2.38 -3.99
CA LEU A 88 14.71 3.72 -4.51
C LEU A 88 15.25 4.67 -3.44
N PRO A 89 15.78 5.85 -3.84
CA PRO A 89 16.12 6.90 -2.89
C PRO A 89 14.92 7.32 -2.04
N ALA A 90 15.22 7.88 -0.88
CA ALA A 90 14.20 8.34 0.08
C ALA A 90 13.19 9.35 -0.48
N SER A 91 13.53 10.03 -1.57
CA SER A 91 12.66 10.98 -2.29
C SER A 91 11.52 10.31 -3.09
N PHE A 92 11.50 8.99 -3.23
CA PHE A 92 10.46 8.30 -4.00
C PHE A 92 9.07 8.58 -3.41
N PRO A 93 8.11 9.12 -4.20
CA PRO A 93 6.88 9.68 -3.66
C PRO A 93 5.78 8.65 -3.38
N PHE A 94 5.95 7.40 -3.84
CA PHE A 94 4.96 6.32 -3.74
C PHE A 94 5.41 5.20 -2.78
N GLY A 95 4.57 4.19 -2.59
CA GLY A 95 4.90 2.97 -1.84
C GLY A 95 5.74 2.01 -2.66
N GLY A 96 5.24 1.68 -3.83
CA GLY A 96 5.88 0.87 -4.84
C GLY A 96 5.50 1.31 -6.24
N MET A 97 5.99 0.58 -7.23
CA MET A 97 5.61 0.65 -8.63
C MET A 97 5.89 -0.70 -9.27
N GLU A 98 4.90 -1.25 -9.89
CA GLU A 98 4.83 -2.63 -10.37
C GLU A 98 5.60 -2.90 -11.67
N ASN A 99 6.70 -2.20 -11.93
CA ASN A 99 7.50 -2.43 -13.13
C ASN A 99 7.87 -3.92 -13.24
N PRO A 100 7.45 -4.64 -14.31
CA PRO A 100 7.67 -6.06 -14.43
C PRO A 100 9.14 -6.44 -14.32
N ARG A 101 9.45 -7.49 -13.54
CA ARG A 101 10.79 -8.01 -13.27
C ARG A 101 11.66 -7.15 -12.37
N LEU A 102 11.33 -5.87 -12.15
CA LEU A 102 12.06 -4.96 -11.27
C LEU A 102 11.10 -3.96 -10.64
N THR A 103 10.40 -4.40 -9.62
CA THR A 103 9.55 -3.55 -8.80
C THR A 103 10.34 -2.42 -8.17
N PHE A 104 9.83 -1.20 -8.22
CA PHE A 104 10.40 -0.07 -7.50
C PHE A 104 9.74 0.06 -6.13
N ALA A 105 10.53 0.24 -5.07
CA ALA A 105 10.02 0.31 -3.70
C ALA A 105 10.66 1.44 -2.89
N THR A 106 9.87 2.01 -1.99
CA THR A 106 10.32 3.06 -1.06
C THR A 106 11.11 2.47 0.11
N PRO A 107 12.17 3.14 0.61
CA PRO A 107 12.87 2.69 1.80
C PRO A 107 12.03 2.79 3.10
N THR A 108 10.87 3.45 3.07
CA THR A 108 9.95 3.47 4.23
C THR A 108 9.35 2.10 4.56
N LEU A 109 9.56 1.09 3.70
CA LEU A 109 9.17 -0.30 3.95
C LEU A 109 10.16 -1.06 4.84
N LEU A 110 11.38 -0.54 5.02
CA LEU A 110 12.42 -1.18 5.83
C LEU A 110 12.16 -0.94 7.32
N ALA A 111 11.12 -1.56 7.85
CA ALA A 111 10.72 -1.45 9.26
C ALA A 111 11.62 -2.27 10.20
N GLY A 112 12.35 -3.28 9.67
CA GLY A 112 13.23 -4.17 10.42
C GLY A 112 12.50 -5.36 11.08
N ASP A 113 11.20 -5.49 10.86
CA ASP A 113 10.35 -6.54 11.44
C ASP A 113 9.39 -7.18 10.41
N LYS A 114 9.57 -6.88 9.14
CA LYS A 114 8.76 -7.36 8.00
C LYS A 114 7.28 -6.96 8.05
N SER A 115 6.89 -6.10 8.97
CA SER A 115 5.49 -5.71 9.16
C SER A 115 4.88 -4.95 7.99
N LEU A 116 5.70 -4.47 7.05
CA LEU A 116 5.29 -3.73 5.85
C LEU A 116 5.53 -4.52 4.54
N ASN A 117 5.82 -5.83 4.63
CA ASN A 117 6.07 -6.69 3.48
C ASN A 117 4.81 -6.96 2.65
N ASN A 118 3.63 -6.62 3.16
CA ASN A 118 2.40 -6.62 2.38
C ASN A 118 2.51 -5.75 1.11
N VAL A 119 3.25 -4.65 1.14
CA VAL A 119 3.48 -3.83 -0.06
C VAL A 119 4.27 -4.60 -1.12
N ILE A 120 5.27 -5.40 -0.71
CA ILE A 120 6.01 -6.26 -1.65
C ILE A 120 5.10 -7.37 -2.21
N ALA A 121 4.21 -7.93 -1.38
CA ALA A 121 3.19 -8.88 -1.85
C ALA A 121 2.22 -8.22 -2.85
N HIS A 122 1.84 -6.95 -2.64
CA HIS A 122 1.05 -6.14 -3.56
C HIS A 122 1.77 -5.97 -4.91
N GLU A 123 2.99 -5.49 -4.89
CA GLU A 123 3.76 -5.28 -6.12
C GLU A 123 4.03 -6.59 -6.89
N LEU A 124 4.23 -7.70 -6.17
CA LEU A 124 4.33 -9.02 -6.80
C LEU A 124 3.00 -9.44 -7.43
N ALA A 125 1.87 -9.19 -6.77
CA ALA A 125 0.54 -9.54 -7.23
C ALA A 125 0.20 -8.88 -8.57
N HIS A 126 0.72 -7.70 -8.83
CA HIS A 126 0.65 -7.05 -10.13
C HIS A 126 1.20 -7.90 -11.28
N SER A 127 2.01 -8.89 -11.01
CA SER A 127 2.48 -9.83 -12.04
C SER A 127 1.36 -10.66 -12.68
N TRP A 128 0.19 -10.72 -12.07
CA TRP A 128 -1.03 -11.30 -12.62
C TRP A 128 -2.07 -10.21 -12.94
N SER A 129 -2.34 -9.31 -12.01
CA SER A 129 -3.29 -8.22 -12.19
C SER A 129 -2.55 -6.90 -12.46
N GLY A 130 -2.90 -6.20 -13.51
CA GLY A 130 -2.22 -4.97 -13.94
C GLY A 130 -1.17 -5.22 -15.03
N ASN A 131 -0.25 -6.15 -14.83
CA ASN A 131 0.82 -6.43 -15.79
C ASN A 131 0.43 -7.52 -16.82
N LEU A 132 -0.11 -8.66 -16.36
CA LEU A 132 -0.50 -9.76 -17.26
C LEU A 132 -1.88 -9.51 -17.87
N VAL A 133 -2.85 -9.15 -17.05
CA VAL A 133 -4.16 -8.65 -17.48
C VAL A 133 -4.26 -7.21 -17.01
N THR A 134 -4.26 -6.26 -17.93
CA THR A 134 -4.19 -4.84 -17.63
C THR A 134 -5.55 -4.17 -17.83
N ASN A 135 -5.82 -3.09 -17.11
CA ASN A 135 -7.00 -2.25 -17.36
C ASN A 135 -6.88 -1.57 -18.74
N ALA A 136 -7.94 -1.56 -19.52
CA ALA A 136 -7.95 -0.98 -20.85
C ALA A 136 -7.82 0.56 -20.82
N VAL A 137 -8.43 1.19 -19.83
CA VAL A 137 -8.37 2.64 -19.57
C VAL A 137 -8.26 2.89 -18.07
N TRP A 138 -7.86 4.09 -17.66
CA TRP A 138 -7.72 4.41 -16.23
C TRP A 138 -9.05 4.40 -15.47
N ALA A 139 -10.18 4.54 -16.16
CA ALA A 139 -11.50 4.37 -15.56
C ALA A 139 -11.75 2.96 -15.02
N ASP A 140 -11.06 1.97 -15.56
CA ASP A 140 -11.09 0.57 -15.15
C ASP A 140 -9.98 0.22 -14.13
N GLY A 141 -9.34 1.18 -13.50
CA GLY A 141 -8.17 1.01 -12.65
C GLY A 141 -8.36 0.05 -11.47
N TRP A 142 -9.58 -0.20 -11.04
CA TRP A 142 -9.87 -1.20 -10.01
C TRP A 142 -9.58 -2.65 -10.46
N LEU A 143 -9.63 -2.92 -11.79
CA LEU A 143 -9.21 -4.22 -12.36
C LEU A 143 -7.70 -4.46 -12.19
N ASN A 144 -6.92 -3.38 -12.10
CA ASN A 144 -5.52 -3.42 -11.73
C ASN A 144 -5.40 -3.52 -10.19
N GLU A 145 -5.76 -2.46 -9.48
CA GLU A 145 -5.45 -2.28 -8.07
C GLU A 145 -6.31 -3.12 -7.11
N GLY A 146 -7.59 -3.25 -7.40
CA GLY A 146 -8.52 -4.02 -6.55
C GLY A 146 -8.26 -5.52 -6.58
N PHE A 147 -7.95 -6.07 -7.76
CA PHE A 147 -7.51 -7.46 -7.89
C PHE A 147 -6.18 -7.68 -7.21
N THR A 148 -5.25 -6.76 -7.38
CA THR A 148 -3.92 -6.82 -6.77
C THR A 148 -4.01 -6.78 -5.25
N SER A 149 -4.83 -5.88 -4.68
CA SER A 149 -5.07 -5.83 -3.23
C SER A 149 -5.70 -7.12 -2.71
N TYR A 150 -6.67 -7.71 -3.43
CA TYR A 150 -7.20 -9.01 -3.06
C TYR A 150 -6.14 -10.13 -3.10
N ILE A 151 -5.29 -10.16 -4.13
CA ILE A 151 -4.21 -11.15 -4.26
C ILE A 151 -3.15 -10.93 -3.16
N GLU A 152 -2.74 -9.70 -2.88
CA GLU A 152 -1.87 -9.32 -1.76
C GLU A 152 -2.39 -9.93 -0.45
N GLU A 153 -3.66 -9.68 -0.13
CA GLU A 153 -4.30 -10.17 1.09
C GLU A 153 -4.32 -11.71 1.15
N ARG A 154 -4.56 -12.39 0.03
CA ARG A 154 -4.50 -13.85 -0.06
C ARG A 154 -3.08 -14.40 0.13
N LEU A 155 -2.05 -13.71 -0.37
CA LEU A 155 -0.65 -14.04 -0.13
C LEU A 155 -0.29 -13.84 1.35
N CYS A 156 -0.64 -12.69 1.91
CA CYS A 156 -0.40 -12.36 3.31
C CYS A 156 -1.14 -13.32 4.27
N GLU A 157 -2.34 -13.77 3.92
CA GLU A 157 -3.06 -14.79 4.70
C GLU A 157 -2.27 -16.10 4.82
N VAL A 158 -1.67 -16.55 3.72
CA VAL A 158 -0.88 -17.78 3.71
C VAL A 158 0.45 -17.61 4.45
N LEU A 159 1.10 -16.44 4.33
CA LEU A 159 2.43 -16.20 4.92
C LEU A 159 2.35 -15.80 6.39
N TYR A 160 1.40 -14.95 6.75
CA TYR A 160 1.33 -14.27 8.05
C TYR A 160 0.07 -14.60 8.86
N GLY A 161 -0.86 -15.34 8.27
CA GLY A 161 -2.08 -15.82 8.91
C GLY A 161 -3.30 -14.94 8.69
N VAL A 162 -4.47 -15.54 8.92
CA VAL A 162 -5.80 -14.92 8.70
C VAL A 162 -5.97 -13.63 9.53
N GLU A 163 -5.51 -13.62 10.77
CA GLU A 163 -5.67 -12.48 11.68
C GLU A 163 -4.91 -11.25 11.18
N TYR A 164 -3.71 -11.43 10.63
CA TYR A 164 -2.94 -10.35 9.99
C TYR A 164 -3.75 -9.68 8.88
N THR A 165 -4.32 -10.51 7.99
CA THR A 165 -5.10 -10.01 6.84
C THR A 165 -6.40 -9.32 7.28
N LEU A 166 -7.13 -9.91 8.24
CA LEU A 166 -8.35 -9.30 8.78
C LEU A 166 -8.07 -7.93 9.43
N GLN A 167 -6.94 -7.76 10.13
CA GLN A 167 -6.55 -6.48 10.71
C GLN A 167 -6.28 -5.43 9.62
N SER A 168 -5.54 -5.78 8.56
CA SER A 168 -5.31 -4.91 7.42
C SER A 168 -6.61 -4.49 6.75
N GLN A 169 -7.48 -5.44 6.46
CA GLN A 169 -8.80 -5.21 5.86
C GLN A 169 -9.68 -4.30 6.72
N ALA A 170 -9.66 -4.46 8.03
CA ALA A 170 -10.47 -3.63 8.93
C ALA A 170 -9.96 -2.17 9.00
N LEU A 171 -8.65 -1.93 8.84
CA LEU A 171 -8.12 -0.57 8.68
C LEU A 171 -8.55 0.04 7.33
N ALA A 172 -8.45 -0.73 6.25
CA ALA A 172 -8.87 -0.31 4.92
C ALA A 172 -10.40 -0.04 4.87
N TRP A 173 -11.21 -0.87 5.55
CA TRP A 173 -12.64 -0.63 5.71
C TRP A 173 -12.93 0.71 6.39
N ALA A 174 -12.25 1.00 7.50
CA ALA A 174 -12.44 2.27 8.20
C ALA A 174 -12.00 3.47 7.33
N GLU A 175 -10.98 3.31 6.49
CA GLU A 175 -10.54 4.34 5.54
C GLU A 175 -11.57 4.58 4.44
N ILE A 176 -12.07 3.52 3.78
CA ILE A 176 -13.06 3.66 2.69
C ILE A 176 -14.38 4.24 3.22
N GLN A 177 -14.81 3.90 4.43
CA GLN A 177 -16.00 4.49 5.05
C GLN A 177 -15.84 6.01 5.26
N ARG A 178 -14.68 6.46 5.77
CA ARG A 178 -14.39 7.91 5.90
C ARG A 178 -14.37 8.59 4.53
N TYR A 179 -13.80 7.92 3.53
CA TYR A 179 -13.75 8.45 2.17
C TYR A 179 -15.15 8.59 1.57
N ILE A 180 -16.00 7.56 1.67
CA ILE A 180 -17.40 7.59 1.19
C ILE A 180 -18.18 8.73 1.85
N ALA A 181 -17.99 8.94 3.17
CA ALA A 181 -18.67 10.01 3.88
C ALA A 181 -18.23 11.42 3.44
N SER A 182 -17.03 11.58 2.88
CA SER A 182 -16.45 12.87 2.50
C SER A 182 -16.56 13.20 1.00
N ASN A 183 -16.85 12.23 0.13
CA ASN A 183 -16.74 12.37 -1.33
C ASN A 183 -17.95 11.79 -2.06
N GLY A 184 -18.36 12.42 -3.16
CA GLY A 184 -19.51 11.99 -3.96
C GLY A 184 -19.24 10.86 -4.96
N VAL A 185 -17.99 10.60 -5.35
CA VAL A 185 -17.66 9.63 -6.42
C VAL A 185 -16.95 8.43 -5.82
N THR A 186 -17.68 7.32 -5.68
CA THR A 186 -17.21 6.08 -5.07
C THR A 186 -17.57 4.85 -5.90
N THR A 187 -17.76 5.01 -7.21
CA THR A 187 -17.93 3.90 -8.16
C THR A 187 -16.59 3.26 -8.47
N LEU A 188 -16.54 1.95 -8.70
CA LEU A 188 -15.32 1.26 -9.16
C LEU A 188 -14.92 1.71 -10.56
N TYR A 189 -15.85 1.73 -11.49
CA TYR A 189 -15.65 2.38 -12.78
C TYR A 189 -15.68 3.91 -12.59
N ALA A 190 -14.54 4.56 -12.69
CA ALA A 190 -14.39 5.98 -12.37
C ALA A 190 -13.51 6.71 -13.41
N PRO A 191 -14.09 7.51 -14.33
CA PRO A 191 -13.33 8.19 -15.39
C PRO A 191 -12.18 9.09 -14.92
N ALA A 192 -12.28 9.66 -13.72
CA ALA A 192 -11.24 10.50 -13.13
C ALA A 192 -10.17 9.71 -12.36
N GLY A 193 -10.35 8.39 -12.20
CA GLY A 193 -9.56 7.55 -11.31
C GLY A 193 -9.76 7.92 -9.83
N ASN A 194 -9.76 6.91 -8.96
CA ASN A 194 -9.78 7.13 -7.51
C ASN A 194 -9.06 5.98 -6.82
N SER A 195 -7.87 6.24 -6.31
CA SER A 195 -7.03 5.21 -5.72
C SER A 195 -7.70 4.52 -4.52
N ALA A 196 -8.19 5.23 -3.52
CA ALA A 196 -8.81 4.61 -2.34
C ALA A 196 -9.97 3.69 -2.70
N VAL A 197 -10.80 4.08 -3.66
CA VAL A 197 -11.92 3.26 -4.15
C VAL A 197 -11.42 2.07 -4.96
N ALA A 198 -10.49 2.29 -5.89
CA ALA A 198 -9.97 1.23 -6.75
C ALA A 198 -9.36 0.08 -5.93
N TYR A 199 -8.51 0.40 -4.95
CA TYR A 199 -7.85 -0.57 -4.08
C TYR A 199 -8.87 -1.24 -3.14
N THR A 200 -9.43 -0.48 -2.23
CA THR A 200 -10.21 -1.04 -1.11
C THR A 200 -11.57 -1.56 -1.55
N LYS A 201 -12.38 -0.78 -2.28
CA LYS A 201 -13.68 -1.26 -2.75
C LYS A 201 -13.53 -2.42 -3.74
N GLY A 202 -12.48 -2.38 -4.59
CA GLY A 202 -12.17 -3.47 -5.52
C GLY A 202 -11.84 -4.78 -4.80
N ALA A 203 -10.98 -4.76 -3.79
CA ALA A 203 -10.68 -5.93 -2.96
C ALA A 203 -11.92 -6.44 -2.22
N LEU A 204 -12.70 -5.54 -1.60
CA LEU A 204 -13.94 -5.90 -0.90
C LEU A 204 -14.97 -6.56 -1.84
N PHE A 205 -15.04 -6.14 -3.09
CA PHE A 205 -15.87 -6.79 -4.09
C PHE A 205 -15.45 -8.24 -4.32
N LEU A 206 -14.16 -8.51 -4.52
CA LEU A 206 -13.64 -9.85 -4.70
C LEU A 206 -13.81 -10.73 -3.45
N HIS A 207 -13.62 -10.18 -2.25
CA HIS A 207 -13.93 -10.88 -1.00
C HIS A 207 -15.42 -11.18 -0.84
N THR A 208 -16.29 -10.30 -1.30
CA THR A 208 -17.74 -10.56 -1.31
C THR A 208 -18.07 -11.69 -2.27
N ILE A 209 -17.46 -11.71 -3.45
CA ILE A 209 -17.59 -12.84 -4.38
C ILE A 209 -17.07 -14.12 -3.73
N GLU A 210 -15.86 -14.11 -3.15
CA GLU A 210 -15.29 -15.27 -2.45
C GLU A 210 -16.24 -15.85 -1.39
N ARG A 211 -16.81 -14.98 -0.57
CA ARG A 211 -17.75 -15.37 0.48
C ARG A 211 -19.02 -16.01 -0.07
N ILE A 212 -19.52 -15.56 -1.19
CA ILE A 212 -20.77 -16.05 -1.80
C ILE A 212 -20.54 -17.36 -2.55
N ILE A 213 -19.51 -17.46 -3.39
CA ILE A 213 -19.28 -18.65 -4.23
C ILE A 213 -18.30 -19.66 -3.62
N GLY A 214 -17.61 -19.27 -2.56
CA GLY A 214 -16.58 -20.06 -1.89
C GLY A 214 -15.20 -19.92 -2.49
N ARG A 215 -14.18 -19.99 -1.62
CA ARG A 215 -12.76 -19.81 -1.91
C ARG A 215 -12.26 -20.64 -3.09
N ALA A 216 -12.56 -21.95 -3.08
CA ALA A 216 -12.11 -22.83 -4.15
C ALA A 216 -12.70 -22.49 -5.54
N ALA A 217 -13.89 -21.88 -5.57
CA ALA A 217 -14.51 -21.47 -6.84
C ALA A 217 -13.86 -20.20 -7.40
N ILE A 218 -13.62 -19.19 -6.56
CA ILE A 218 -12.95 -17.96 -7.01
C ILE A 218 -11.49 -18.24 -7.40
N ASP A 219 -10.75 -19.08 -6.67
CA ASP A 219 -9.37 -19.43 -7.01
C ASP A 219 -9.29 -20.11 -8.39
N ARG A 220 -10.19 -21.07 -8.68
CA ARG A 220 -10.27 -21.68 -10.00
C ARG A 220 -10.64 -20.67 -11.10
N TYR A 221 -11.57 -19.77 -10.81
CA TYR A 221 -11.97 -18.75 -11.76
C TYR A 221 -10.81 -17.80 -12.08
N LEU A 222 -10.17 -17.22 -11.06
CA LEU A 222 -9.08 -16.27 -11.24
C LEU A 222 -7.88 -16.88 -11.97
N ARG A 223 -7.50 -18.13 -11.61
CA ARG A 223 -6.45 -18.84 -12.35
C ARG A 223 -6.78 -18.97 -13.84
N SER A 224 -8.00 -19.37 -14.16
CA SER A 224 -8.47 -19.49 -15.54
C SER A 224 -8.59 -18.13 -16.23
N TYR A 225 -9.03 -17.09 -15.51
CA TYR A 225 -9.14 -15.72 -16.00
C TYR A 225 -7.78 -15.17 -16.44
N PHE A 226 -6.76 -15.28 -15.60
CA PHE A 226 -5.41 -14.82 -15.91
C PHE A 226 -4.79 -15.61 -17.09
N ASP A 227 -5.11 -16.88 -17.23
CA ASP A 227 -4.65 -17.66 -18.39
C ASP A 227 -5.33 -17.24 -19.69
N ARG A 228 -6.68 -17.07 -19.67
CA ARG A 228 -7.44 -16.70 -20.88
C ARG A 228 -7.12 -15.31 -21.40
N HIS A 229 -6.88 -14.37 -20.49
CA HIS A 229 -6.70 -12.96 -20.83
C HIS A 229 -5.24 -12.49 -20.74
N ALA A 230 -4.29 -13.43 -20.67
CA ALA A 230 -2.87 -13.12 -20.56
C ALA A 230 -2.39 -12.15 -21.65
N PHE A 231 -1.71 -11.08 -21.24
CA PHE A 231 -1.17 -10.01 -22.11
C PHE A 231 -2.24 -9.25 -22.89
N GLN A 232 -3.45 -9.16 -22.36
CA GLN A 232 -4.56 -8.44 -22.97
C GLN A 232 -5.10 -7.36 -22.04
N PRO A 233 -5.64 -6.25 -22.60
CA PRO A 233 -6.38 -5.28 -21.82
C PRO A 233 -7.80 -5.80 -21.49
N MET A 234 -8.35 -5.33 -20.37
CA MET A 234 -9.67 -5.69 -19.88
C MET A 234 -10.43 -4.43 -19.45
N THR A 235 -11.73 -4.38 -19.76
CA THR A 235 -12.64 -3.36 -19.23
C THR A 235 -13.52 -3.95 -18.14
N THR A 236 -14.09 -3.09 -17.29
CA THR A 236 -15.08 -3.49 -16.28
C THR A 236 -16.24 -4.28 -16.90
N ALA A 237 -16.78 -3.83 -18.01
CA ALA A 237 -17.88 -4.52 -18.70
C ALA A 237 -17.47 -5.91 -19.17
N GLN A 238 -16.30 -6.05 -19.81
CA GLN A 238 -15.77 -7.34 -20.24
C GLN A 238 -15.50 -8.30 -19.08
N PHE A 239 -14.98 -7.80 -17.95
CA PHE A 239 -14.80 -8.62 -16.75
C PHE A 239 -16.13 -9.14 -16.22
N LEU A 240 -17.14 -8.30 -16.09
CA LEU A 240 -18.46 -8.70 -15.62
C LEU A 240 -19.12 -9.72 -16.55
N GLU A 241 -18.97 -9.54 -17.86
CA GLU A 241 -19.45 -10.49 -18.88
C GLU A 241 -18.74 -11.85 -18.76
N ASP A 242 -17.39 -11.86 -18.67
CA ASP A 242 -16.60 -13.07 -18.48
C ASP A 242 -16.97 -13.79 -17.17
N PHE A 243 -17.15 -13.04 -16.09
CA PHE A 243 -17.55 -13.61 -14.81
C PHE A 243 -18.95 -14.25 -14.88
N ARG A 244 -19.91 -13.56 -15.49
CA ARG A 244 -21.26 -14.10 -15.73
C ARG A 244 -21.22 -15.39 -16.55
N ALA A 245 -20.46 -15.40 -17.63
CA ALA A 245 -20.34 -16.57 -18.51
C ALA A 245 -19.72 -17.80 -17.82
N HIS A 246 -18.72 -17.59 -16.95
CA HIS A 246 -17.95 -18.71 -16.38
C HIS A 246 -18.36 -19.12 -14.97
N VAL A 247 -18.94 -18.19 -14.19
CA VAL A 247 -19.31 -18.41 -12.79
C VAL A 247 -20.81 -18.42 -12.60
N VAL A 248 -21.51 -17.37 -13.00
CA VAL A 248 -22.96 -17.25 -12.78
C VAL A 248 -23.76 -18.24 -13.64
N ARG A 249 -23.39 -18.39 -14.92
CA ARG A 249 -23.98 -19.36 -15.87
C ARG A 249 -25.51 -19.34 -15.89
N ALA A 250 -26.09 -18.15 -15.92
CA ALA A 250 -27.54 -17.90 -15.92
C ALA A 250 -28.27 -18.30 -14.63
N ASP A 251 -27.58 -18.52 -13.50
CA ASP A 251 -28.21 -18.66 -12.18
C ASP A 251 -28.68 -17.28 -11.69
N ALA A 252 -29.98 -17.02 -11.83
CA ALA A 252 -30.58 -15.73 -11.45
C ALA A 252 -30.51 -15.49 -9.92
N ALA A 253 -30.51 -16.54 -9.10
CA ALA A 253 -30.41 -16.40 -7.66
C ALA A 253 -28.98 -16.00 -7.25
N LEU A 254 -27.99 -16.57 -7.89
CA LEU A 254 -26.59 -16.20 -7.67
C LEU A 254 -26.31 -14.77 -8.19
N GLU A 255 -26.80 -14.40 -9.38
CA GLU A 255 -26.66 -13.04 -9.91
C GLU A 255 -27.24 -12.00 -8.93
N ALA A 256 -28.43 -12.26 -8.38
CA ALA A 256 -29.07 -11.37 -7.42
C ALA A 256 -28.30 -11.26 -6.09
N GLN A 257 -27.59 -12.29 -5.66
CA GLN A 257 -26.77 -12.26 -4.44
C GLN A 257 -25.45 -11.50 -4.64
N LEU A 258 -24.86 -11.54 -5.83
CA LEU A 258 -23.55 -10.97 -6.13
C LEU A 258 -23.59 -9.46 -6.29
N LEU A 259 -24.71 -8.86 -6.71
CA LEU A 259 -24.87 -7.42 -6.93
C LEU A 259 -23.76 -6.83 -7.82
N LEU A 260 -23.39 -7.54 -8.89
CA LEU A 260 -22.21 -7.25 -9.72
C LEU A 260 -22.21 -5.81 -10.26
N ASP A 261 -23.35 -5.37 -10.83
CA ASP A 261 -23.46 -4.02 -11.40
C ASP A 261 -23.51 -2.93 -10.31
N GLU A 262 -24.05 -3.25 -9.12
CA GLU A 262 -24.03 -2.33 -7.99
C GLU A 262 -22.62 -2.08 -7.50
N TRP A 263 -21.81 -3.14 -7.37
CA TRP A 263 -20.39 -3.02 -7.01
C TRP A 263 -19.62 -2.15 -8.01
N ALA A 264 -19.81 -2.40 -9.29
CA ALA A 264 -19.05 -1.73 -10.35
C ALA A 264 -19.46 -0.27 -10.58
N TYR A 265 -20.77 0.00 -10.62
CA TYR A 265 -21.29 1.25 -11.17
C TYR A 265 -22.05 2.12 -10.17
N GLN A 266 -22.41 1.61 -8.98
CA GLN A 266 -23.11 2.42 -7.98
C GLN A 266 -22.14 3.01 -6.94
N PRO A 267 -22.41 4.22 -6.42
CA PRO A 267 -21.63 4.81 -5.35
C PRO A 267 -21.86 4.08 -4.02
N GLY A 268 -20.90 4.24 -3.09
CA GLY A 268 -20.94 3.61 -1.77
C GLY A 268 -20.55 2.14 -1.81
N LEU A 269 -20.91 1.40 -0.76
CA LEU A 269 -20.77 -0.04 -0.67
C LEU A 269 -22.13 -0.70 -0.79
N PRO A 270 -22.32 -1.74 -1.63
CA PRO A 270 -23.56 -2.49 -1.72
C PRO A 270 -23.94 -3.18 -0.40
N ALA A 271 -25.22 -3.52 -0.27
CA ALA A 271 -25.79 -4.09 0.96
C ALA A 271 -25.17 -5.44 1.39
N ASN A 272 -24.54 -6.15 0.45
CA ASN A 272 -23.85 -7.41 0.73
C ASN A 272 -22.38 -7.23 1.14
N ALA A 273 -21.85 -6.01 1.23
CA ALA A 273 -20.54 -5.74 1.81
C ALA A 273 -20.53 -6.06 3.32
N GLN A 274 -19.42 -6.61 3.80
CA GLN A 274 -19.27 -6.94 5.22
C GLN A 274 -17.99 -6.36 5.79
N GLU A 275 -18.10 -5.79 6.98
CA GLU A 275 -16.96 -5.28 7.74
C GLU A 275 -16.13 -6.44 8.28
N PRO A 276 -14.81 -6.47 8.04
CA PRO A 276 -13.91 -7.44 8.64
C PRO A 276 -13.85 -7.31 10.16
N GLN A 277 -13.86 -8.43 10.89
CA GLN A 277 -13.93 -8.46 12.36
C GLN A 277 -12.72 -9.21 12.96
N PRO A 278 -11.51 -8.58 12.98
CA PRO A 278 -10.33 -9.20 13.58
C PRO A 278 -10.44 -9.27 15.10
N GLN A 279 -10.04 -10.42 15.67
CA GLN A 279 -10.09 -10.63 17.13
C GLN A 279 -9.13 -9.69 17.89
N GLY A 280 -7.94 -9.42 17.31
CA GLY A 280 -6.97 -8.52 17.92
C GLY A 280 -7.47 -7.09 18.11
N PHE A 281 -8.47 -6.64 17.34
CA PHE A 281 -9.05 -5.29 17.51
C PHE A 281 -10.04 -5.20 18.67
N VAL A 282 -10.53 -6.31 19.19
CA VAL A 282 -11.34 -6.33 20.44
C VAL A 282 -10.49 -5.88 21.63
N GLU A 283 -9.26 -6.35 21.71
CA GLU A 283 -8.30 -5.93 22.75
C GLU A 283 -7.96 -4.44 22.61
N VAL A 284 -7.66 -3.99 21.39
CA VAL A 284 -7.38 -2.58 21.10
C VAL A 284 -8.56 -1.68 21.50
N ALA A 285 -9.80 -2.09 21.21
CA ALA A 285 -10.99 -1.33 21.58
C ALA A 285 -11.15 -1.19 23.10
N ARG A 286 -10.83 -2.24 23.87
CA ARG A 286 -10.80 -2.19 25.34
C ARG A 286 -9.74 -1.20 25.85
N ALA A 287 -8.53 -1.26 25.28
CA ALA A 287 -7.44 -0.35 25.66
C ALA A 287 -7.79 1.11 25.35
N VAL A 288 -8.39 1.40 24.20
CA VAL A 288 -8.89 2.73 23.85
C VAL A 288 -9.95 3.21 24.83
N ALA A 289 -10.94 2.36 25.15
CA ALA A 289 -12.00 2.71 26.11
C ALA A 289 -11.44 2.99 27.51
N ALA A 290 -10.51 2.16 27.99
CA ALA A 290 -9.85 2.36 29.29
C ALA A 290 -9.03 3.65 29.30
N PHE A 291 -8.25 3.91 28.26
CA PHE A 291 -7.49 5.15 28.12
C PHE A 291 -8.41 6.36 28.11
N ASN A 292 -9.51 6.35 27.35
CA ASN A 292 -10.48 7.45 27.31
C ASN A 292 -11.16 7.68 28.67
N ALA A 293 -11.34 6.64 29.48
CA ALA A 293 -11.84 6.73 30.86
C ALA A 293 -10.78 7.21 31.85
N GLY A 294 -9.58 7.56 31.46
CA GLY A 294 -8.52 8.09 32.30
C GLY A 294 -7.45 7.10 32.77
N ALA A 295 -7.54 5.83 32.35
CA ALA A 295 -6.50 4.85 32.68
C ALA A 295 -5.13 5.23 32.05
N ALA A 296 -4.05 4.66 32.58
CA ALA A 296 -2.73 4.73 31.98
C ALA A 296 -2.70 4.03 30.60
N PRO A 297 -1.71 4.34 29.75
CA PRO A 297 -1.47 3.60 28.52
C PRO A 297 -1.34 2.10 28.76
N ASP A 298 -1.95 1.28 27.89
CA ASP A 298 -2.00 -0.18 28.07
C ASP A 298 -0.63 -0.82 27.85
N PRO A 299 -0.09 -1.62 28.80
CA PRO A 299 1.21 -2.28 28.63
C PRO A 299 1.24 -3.35 27.55
N ALA A 300 0.08 -3.82 27.06
CA ALA A 300 0.00 -4.78 25.95
C ALA A 300 0.55 -4.23 24.62
N TRP A 301 0.73 -2.91 24.49
CA TRP A 301 1.30 -2.24 23.32
C TRP A 301 2.57 -2.92 22.79
N GLY A 302 3.46 -3.38 23.66
CA GLY A 302 4.73 -4.02 23.27
C GLY A 302 4.53 -5.30 22.46
N GLY A 303 3.44 -6.03 22.69
CA GLY A 303 3.08 -7.27 21.98
C GLY A 303 2.15 -7.07 20.77
N TRP A 304 1.67 -5.85 20.55
CA TRP A 304 0.74 -5.60 19.46
C TRP A 304 1.41 -5.60 18.09
N THR A 305 0.65 -6.07 17.10
CA THR A 305 1.03 -5.95 15.68
C THR A 305 1.07 -4.48 15.25
N THR A 306 1.70 -4.20 14.13
CA THR A 306 1.66 -2.87 13.51
C THR A 306 0.22 -2.39 13.29
N PHE A 307 -0.67 -3.25 12.80
CA PHE A 307 -2.07 -2.88 12.58
C PHE A 307 -2.85 -2.60 13.87
N GLN A 308 -2.57 -3.33 14.96
CA GLN A 308 -3.15 -3.03 16.27
C GLN A 308 -2.69 -1.67 16.81
N ARG A 309 -1.40 -1.35 16.67
CA ARG A 309 -0.83 -0.04 17.03
C ARG A 309 -1.44 1.09 16.22
N GLN A 310 -1.56 0.92 14.91
CA GLN A 310 -2.26 1.88 14.04
C GLN A 310 -3.72 2.03 14.45
N ARG A 311 -4.46 0.92 14.64
CA ARG A 311 -5.86 0.96 15.07
C ARG A 311 -6.04 1.72 16.37
N PHE A 312 -5.16 1.50 17.36
CA PHE A 312 -5.18 2.23 18.62
C PHE A 312 -5.03 3.74 18.39
N LEU A 313 -3.96 4.18 17.74
CA LEU A 313 -3.70 5.60 17.48
C LEU A 313 -4.79 6.26 16.64
N GLN A 314 -5.33 5.56 15.64
CA GLN A 314 -6.38 6.07 14.76
C GLN A 314 -7.75 6.15 15.44
N THR A 315 -7.99 5.36 16.50
CA THR A 315 -9.28 5.32 17.20
C THR A 315 -9.32 6.27 18.42
N LEU A 316 -8.17 6.72 18.91
CA LEU A 316 -8.12 7.73 19.97
C LEU A 316 -8.86 9.03 19.56
N PRO A 317 -9.44 9.77 20.53
CA PRO A 317 -10.00 11.09 20.27
C PRO A 317 -9.00 11.97 19.52
N ARG A 318 -9.47 12.70 18.54
CA ARG A 318 -8.58 13.59 17.75
C ARG A 318 -8.10 14.80 18.56
N GLU A 319 -8.79 15.15 19.62
CA GLU A 319 -8.41 16.17 20.57
C GLU A 319 -8.06 15.52 21.92
N LEU A 320 -6.82 15.67 22.35
CA LEU A 320 -6.29 15.12 23.60
C LEU A 320 -5.51 16.18 24.38
N PRO A 321 -5.69 16.25 25.70
CA PRO A 321 -4.85 17.10 26.54
C PRO A 321 -3.37 16.74 26.41
N ALA A 322 -2.48 17.74 26.47
CA ALA A 322 -1.02 17.53 26.35
C ALA A 322 -0.48 16.50 27.35
N ALA A 323 -1.03 16.44 28.56
CA ALA A 323 -0.66 15.44 29.57
C ALA A 323 -0.97 13.99 29.11
N ARG A 324 -2.04 13.79 28.36
CA ARG A 324 -2.39 12.46 27.82
C ARG A 324 -1.45 12.06 26.70
N LEU A 325 -1.09 12.99 25.81
CA LEU A 325 -0.08 12.77 24.77
C LEU A 325 1.29 12.48 25.38
N ALA A 326 1.68 13.23 26.42
CA ALA A 326 2.92 12.97 27.14
C ALA A 326 2.94 11.58 27.82
N ALA A 327 1.80 11.12 28.34
CA ALA A 327 1.70 9.77 28.92
C ALA A 327 1.87 8.68 27.86
N LEU A 328 1.29 8.85 26.66
CA LEU A 328 1.48 7.92 25.53
C LEU A 328 2.94 7.87 25.07
N GLU A 329 3.56 9.05 24.92
CA GLU A 329 4.97 9.16 24.54
C GLU A 329 5.89 8.49 25.57
N ALA A 330 5.69 8.79 26.85
CA ALA A 330 6.50 8.23 27.94
C ALA A 330 6.37 6.69 28.05
N ALA A 331 5.16 6.16 27.75
CA ALA A 331 4.91 4.72 27.83
C ALA A 331 5.42 3.93 26.61
N TYR A 332 5.34 4.53 25.43
CA TYR A 332 5.52 3.80 24.17
C TYR A 332 6.72 4.27 23.32
N GLY A 333 7.35 5.40 23.69
CA GLY A 333 8.48 5.96 22.93
C GLY A 333 8.15 6.32 21.48
N LEU A 334 6.94 6.86 21.27
CA LEU A 334 6.35 7.02 19.94
C LEU A 334 7.13 7.96 19.00
N ASN A 335 7.88 8.92 19.57
CA ASN A 335 8.74 9.82 18.79
C ASN A 335 9.96 9.13 18.16
N GLU A 336 10.32 7.94 18.64
CA GLU A 336 11.50 7.19 18.17
C GLU A 336 11.13 5.86 17.49
N VAL A 337 9.83 5.63 17.20
CA VAL A 337 9.38 4.41 16.51
C VAL A 337 9.95 4.35 15.10
N GLY A 338 10.59 3.23 14.76
CA GLY A 338 11.18 3.01 13.44
C GLY A 338 10.18 2.69 12.33
N ASN A 339 9.00 2.14 12.69
CA ASN A 339 7.95 1.83 11.73
C ASN A 339 7.25 3.11 11.25
N SER A 340 7.39 3.40 9.95
CA SER A 340 6.90 4.65 9.34
C SER A 340 5.38 4.84 9.43
N GLU A 341 4.60 3.77 9.42
CA GLU A 341 3.13 3.82 9.50
C GLU A 341 2.69 4.19 10.93
N VAL A 342 3.28 3.56 11.93
CA VAL A 342 2.99 3.87 13.35
C VAL A 342 3.45 5.28 13.71
N LEU A 343 4.66 5.67 13.26
CA LEU A 343 5.18 7.02 13.47
C LEU A 343 4.28 8.08 12.82
N PHE A 344 3.81 7.82 11.60
CA PHE A 344 2.88 8.70 10.91
C PHE A 344 1.57 8.91 11.68
N ASP A 345 0.96 7.82 12.19
CA ASP A 345 -0.27 7.90 12.97
C ASP A 345 -0.07 8.68 14.27
N TRP A 346 1.08 8.46 14.95
CA TRP A 346 1.45 9.23 16.13
C TRP A 346 1.64 10.72 15.82
N LEU A 347 2.47 11.05 14.82
CA LEU A 347 2.72 12.44 14.45
C LEU A 347 1.45 13.15 13.98
N SER A 348 0.56 12.45 13.29
CA SER A 348 -0.75 12.99 12.89
C SER A 348 -1.60 13.40 14.11
N LEU A 349 -1.59 12.59 15.17
CA LEU A 349 -2.29 12.89 16.41
C LEU A 349 -1.58 14.00 17.19
N ALA A 350 -0.29 13.90 17.38
CA ALA A 350 0.52 14.83 18.19
C ALA A 350 0.52 16.24 17.59
N LEU A 351 0.80 16.37 16.29
CA LEU A 351 0.84 17.67 15.61
C LEU A 351 -0.55 18.33 15.56
N ARG A 352 -1.61 17.54 15.37
CA ARG A 352 -2.99 18.05 15.43
C ARG A 352 -3.32 18.71 16.75
N ASN A 353 -2.70 18.27 17.83
CA ASN A 353 -2.90 18.82 19.18
C ASN A 353 -1.82 19.84 19.59
N GLY A 354 -0.97 20.29 18.67
CA GLY A 354 0.10 21.24 18.99
C GLY A 354 1.12 20.70 20.01
N PHE A 355 1.34 19.39 20.04
CA PHE A 355 2.24 18.75 21.01
C PHE A 355 3.70 18.98 20.62
N GLU A 356 4.28 20.08 21.13
CA GLU A 356 5.65 20.52 20.81
C GLU A 356 6.74 19.47 20.99
N PRO A 357 6.69 18.54 21.98
CA PRO A 357 7.72 17.51 22.12
C PRO A 357 7.89 16.59 20.90
N SER A 358 6.88 16.50 20.03
CA SER A 358 6.97 15.72 18.77
C SER A 358 7.52 16.51 17.58
N ALA A 359 7.78 17.82 17.71
CA ALA A 359 8.27 18.64 16.60
C ALA A 359 9.63 18.17 16.05
N ALA A 360 10.55 17.77 16.91
CA ALA A 360 11.85 17.23 16.49
C ALA A 360 11.71 15.89 15.74
N SER A 361 10.80 15.01 16.17
CA SER A 361 10.50 13.77 15.49
C SER A 361 9.86 14.01 14.12
N ALA A 362 8.88 14.93 14.05
CA ALA A 362 8.29 15.33 12.76
C ALA A 362 9.33 15.88 11.78
N ARG A 363 10.29 16.69 12.26
CA ARG A 363 11.41 17.19 11.45
C ARG A 363 12.25 16.03 10.93
N ARG A 364 12.72 15.12 11.79
CA ARG A 364 13.53 13.98 11.38
C ARG A 364 12.80 13.16 10.32
N PHE A 365 11.54 12.81 10.57
CA PHE A 365 10.73 12.02 9.67
C PHE A 365 10.55 12.68 8.30
N LEU A 366 10.11 13.92 8.28
CA LEU A 366 9.84 14.66 7.03
C LEU A 366 11.09 15.07 6.26
N THR A 367 12.26 15.15 6.90
CA THR A 367 13.54 15.40 6.19
C THR A 367 14.25 14.12 5.75
N SER A 368 13.84 12.95 6.26
CA SER A 368 14.49 11.67 5.94
C SER A 368 13.84 10.94 4.75
N MET A 369 12.61 11.31 4.35
CA MET A 369 11.89 10.64 3.27
C MET A 369 10.92 11.59 2.55
N GLY A 370 10.47 11.21 1.34
CA GLY A 370 9.57 12.01 0.49
C GLY A 370 8.29 11.30 0.08
N ARG A 371 7.86 10.23 0.79
CA ARG A 371 6.64 9.50 0.46
C ARG A 371 5.40 10.36 0.69
N ASN A 372 4.69 10.68 -0.40
CA ASN A 372 3.58 11.65 -0.37
C ASN A 372 2.44 11.27 0.59
N LYS A 373 2.20 9.96 0.79
CA LYS A 373 1.24 9.42 1.76
C LYS A 373 1.45 10.01 3.18
N PHE A 374 2.70 10.22 3.58
CA PHE A 374 3.05 10.76 4.89
C PHE A 374 3.25 12.28 4.86
N VAL A 375 3.96 12.74 3.84
CA VAL A 375 4.39 14.15 3.75
C VAL A 375 3.20 15.09 3.65
N GLN A 376 2.31 14.88 2.70
CA GLN A 376 1.22 15.81 2.44
C GLN A 376 0.24 15.94 3.62
N PRO A 377 -0.24 14.86 4.27
CA PRO A 377 -1.13 15.00 5.43
C PRO A 377 -0.49 15.67 6.64
N LEU A 378 0.80 15.37 6.93
CA LEU A 378 1.48 16.00 8.07
C LEU A 378 1.70 17.51 7.84
N PHE A 379 2.08 17.93 6.63
CA PHE A 379 2.16 19.35 6.32
C PHE A 379 0.81 20.05 6.41
N ARG A 380 -0.25 19.42 5.92
CA ARG A 380 -1.62 19.95 6.07
C ARG A 380 -1.97 20.11 7.54
N THR A 381 -1.76 19.07 8.36
CA THR A 381 -2.02 19.14 9.79
C THR A 381 -1.27 20.28 10.45
N MET A 382 0.02 20.47 10.16
CA MET A 382 0.80 21.57 10.72
C MET A 382 0.25 22.94 10.28
N THR A 383 -0.08 23.12 9.01
CA THR A 383 -0.58 24.42 8.52
C THR A 383 -1.93 24.81 9.13
N GLU A 384 -2.73 23.84 9.60
CA GLU A 384 -4.00 24.05 10.30
C GLU A 384 -3.81 24.42 11.79
N GLN A 385 -2.59 24.29 12.37
CA GLN A 385 -2.31 24.50 13.80
C GLN A 385 -1.86 25.95 14.15
N GLY A 386 -2.42 26.94 13.46
CA GLY A 386 -2.14 28.35 13.76
C GLY A 386 -0.65 28.73 13.58
N ALA A 387 -0.20 29.76 14.28
CA ALA A 387 1.14 30.34 14.10
C ALA A 387 2.28 29.36 14.37
N TRP A 388 2.14 28.52 15.41
CA TRP A 388 3.15 27.52 15.79
C TRP A 388 3.32 26.48 14.68
N GLY A 389 2.24 25.85 14.26
CA GLY A 389 2.30 24.82 13.26
C GLY A 389 2.74 25.32 11.88
N GLN A 390 2.29 26.52 11.50
CA GLN A 390 2.73 27.17 10.27
C GLN A 390 4.24 27.49 10.27
N ALA A 391 4.77 27.94 11.41
CA ALA A 391 6.21 28.20 11.55
C ALA A 391 6.99 26.88 11.45
N LEU A 392 6.54 25.82 12.13
CA LEU A 392 7.14 24.50 12.08
C LEU A 392 7.10 23.91 10.64
N ALA A 393 5.97 24.05 9.93
CA ALA A 393 5.83 23.59 8.55
C ALA A 393 6.83 24.31 7.61
N ARG A 394 6.93 25.65 7.70
CA ARG A 394 7.88 26.42 6.89
C ARG A 394 9.33 26.03 7.15
N ASP A 395 9.69 25.87 8.41
CA ASP A 395 11.04 25.52 8.83
C ASP A 395 11.44 24.11 8.36
N ILE A 396 10.56 23.10 8.53
CA ILE A 396 10.79 21.74 8.03
C ILE A 396 10.87 21.75 6.50
N TYR A 397 9.95 22.45 5.85
CA TYR A 397 9.89 22.46 4.38
C TYR A 397 11.10 23.13 3.75
N ALA A 398 11.62 24.19 4.34
CA ALA A 398 12.84 24.83 3.85
C ALA A 398 14.04 23.85 3.80
N ALA A 399 14.14 22.96 4.79
CA ALA A 399 15.17 21.93 4.84
C ALA A 399 14.88 20.74 3.90
N ALA A 400 13.62 20.30 3.83
CA ALA A 400 13.24 19.07 3.11
C ALA A 400 13.01 19.29 1.60
N ARG A 401 12.54 20.47 1.18
CA ARG A 401 12.15 20.75 -0.20
C ARG A 401 13.21 20.35 -1.26
N PRO A 402 14.52 20.62 -1.08
CA PRO A 402 15.52 20.22 -2.08
C PRO A 402 15.64 18.73 -2.31
N THR A 403 15.23 17.90 -1.31
CA THR A 403 15.32 16.45 -1.38
C THR A 403 14.03 15.81 -1.88
N TYR A 404 12.92 16.55 -1.95
CA TYR A 404 11.63 16.00 -2.35
C TYR A 404 11.49 15.86 -3.87
N HIS A 405 10.79 14.82 -4.28
CA HIS A 405 10.39 14.64 -5.67
C HIS A 405 9.51 15.83 -6.14
N PRO A 406 9.60 16.28 -7.42
CA PRO A 406 8.81 17.41 -7.93
C PRO A 406 7.29 17.31 -7.72
N ILE A 407 6.72 16.10 -7.71
CA ILE A 407 5.30 15.90 -7.40
C ILE A 407 5.00 16.35 -5.96
N VAL A 408 5.82 15.92 -5.01
CA VAL A 408 5.66 16.27 -3.58
C VAL A 408 5.92 17.77 -3.37
N GLN A 409 6.97 18.32 -4.01
CA GLN A 409 7.23 19.76 -3.95
C GLN A 409 5.99 20.56 -4.36
N ARG A 410 5.39 20.26 -5.52
CA ARG A 410 4.17 20.95 -5.99
C ARG A 410 3.00 20.85 -5.01
N ASN A 411 2.84 19.71 -4.36
CA ASN A 411 1.76 19.50 -3.39
C ASN A 411 1.98 20.36 -2.13
N ILE A 412 3.22 20.40 -1.63
CA ILE A 412 3.55 21.11 -0.39
C ILE A 412 3.71 22.61 -0.64
N ASP A 413 4.25 23.04 -1.78
CA ASP A 413 4.31 24.46 -2.15
C ASP A 413 2.94 25.13 -2.02
N ARG A 414 1.85 24.43 -2.44
CA ARG A 414 0.48 24.94 -2.30
C ARG A 414 0.00 25.06 -0.86
N LEU A 415 0.47 24.18 0.04
CA LEU A 415 0.04 24.17 1.44
C LEU A 415 0.80 25.22 2.26
N VAL A 416 2.09 25.40 2.02
CA VAL A 416 2.97 26.23 2.85
C VAL A 416 2.99 27.70 2.38
N GLN A 417 2.72 27.96 1.09
CA GLN A 417 2.69 29.32 0.51
C GLN A 417 1.33 30.00 0.60
N THR A 418 0.27 29.28 1.00
CA THR A 418 -1.05 29.89 1.23
C THR A 418 -1.01 30.67 2.56
N PRO A 419 -1.23 32.01 2.56
CA PRO A 419 -1.22 32.82 3.78
C PRO A 419 -2.31 32.44 4.75
#